data_2861904fa9a55d915159a88f3aab2c52
#
_entry.id   2861904fa9a55d915159a88f3aab2c52
#
_cell.length_a   1.000
_cell.length_b   1.000
_cell.length_c   1.000
_cell.angle_alpha   90.00
_cell.angle_beta   90.00
_cell.angle_gamma   90.00
#
_symmetry.space_group_name_H-M   'P 1'
#
loop_
_entity.id
_entity.type
_entity.pdbx_description
1 polymer ?
#
loop_
_entity_poly.entity_id
_entity_poly.type
_entity_poly.pdbx_seq_one_letter_code
_entity_poly.pdbx_strand_id
1 'polypeptide(L)'
;GATGRKCGLIEMAEGGTVLFDEIGDLPLVLQAKLLRVIEERSLRRVGGMTAVPVDVRFMAATNRNLREAVAKGEFREDLYFRLNVVTLTVPPLRARTEDIIPLAEHCLLRSALALKRPVRGLSDSAKHLLQAYHFPGNIRELSNLIERAVIFCNASSLDAAHFPADVAVSAAPVPHETSAYVPASTS
;
A
#
# COMPACT_ATOMS: atom_id res chain seq x y z
N GLY A 1 3.70 -39.46 12.13
CA GLY A 1 3.11 -38.39 11.37
C GLY A 1 2.30 -37.51 12.29
N ALA A 2 2.70 -36.27 12.51
CA ALA A 2 2.02 -35.29 13.36
C ALA A 2 0.80 -34.75 12.61
N THR A 3 -0.36 -35.33 12.84
CA THR A 3 -1.66 -34.76 12.47
C THR A 3 -2.16 -33.82 13.59
N GLY A 4 -1.36 -32.84 13.94
CA GLY A 4 -1.83 -31.75 14.79
C GLY A 4 -2.90 -30.96 14.01
N ARG A 5 -4.09 -30.77 14.59
CA ARG A 5 -5.11 -29.84 14.07
C ARG A 5 -4.49 -28.47 13.89
N LYS A 6 -4.20 -28.05 12.66
CA LYS A 6 -3.75 -26.67 12.38
C LYS A 6 -4.94 -25.75 12.47
N CYS A 7 -4.90 -24.82 13.43
CA CYS A 7 -5.83 -23.70 13.54
C CYS A 7 -5.63 -22.78 12.32
N GLY A 8 -6.72 -22.34 11.68
CA GLY A 8 -6.65 -21.39 10.55
C GLY A 8 -6.34 -19.97 11.03
N LEU A 9 -5.78 -19.13 10.13
CA LEU A 9 -5.42 -17.75 10.46
C LEU A 9 -6.61 -16.92 10.98
N ILE A 10 -7.80 -17.12 10.41
CA ILE A 10 -9.01 -16.41 10.86
C ILE A 10 -9.40 -16.86 12.26
N GLU A 11 -9.29 -18.17 12.60
CA GLU A 11 -9.54 -18.67 13.95
C GLU A 11 -8.54 -18.10 14.97
N MET A 12 -7.28 -17.94 14.57
CA MET A 12 -6.25 -17.34 15.43
C MET A 12 -6.47 -15.87 15.73
N ALA A 13 -7.28 -15.19 14.90
CA ALA A 13 -7.63 -13.78 15.07
C ALA A 13 -8.92 -13.57 15.86
N GLU A 14 -9.43 -14.59 16.57
CA GLU A 14 -10.64 -14.50 17.37
C GLU A 14 -10.60 -13.31 18.34
N GLY A 15 -11.67 -12.51 18.39
CA GLY A 15 -11.73 -11.27 19.15
C GLY A 15 -10.89 -10.11 18.59
N GLY A 16 -10.24 -10.30 17.44
CA GLY A 16 -9.31 -9.35 16.83
C GLY A 16 -9.74 -8.85 15.45
N THR A 17 -8.74 -8.51 14.64
CA THR A 17 -8.94 -7.98 13.28
C THR A 17 -8.11 -8.77 12.26
N VAL A 18 -8.73 -9.13 11.15
CA VAL A 18 -8.06 -9.70 9.97
C VAL A 18 -8.06 -8.67 8.86
N LEU A 19 -6.88 -8.36 8.32
CA LEU A 19 -6.70 -7.54 7.14
C LEU A 19 -6.43 -8.45 5.93
N PHE A 20 -7.30 -8.37 4.92
CA PHE A 20 -7.05 -8.95 3.60
C PHE A 20 -6.36 -7.92 2.73
N ASP A 21 -5.05 -8.07 2.55
CA ASP A 21 -4.30 -7.23 1.63
C ASP A 21 -4.47 -7.73 0.19
N GLU A 22 -4.50 -6.82 -0.78
CA GLU A 22 -4.67 -7.11 -2.21
C GLU A 22 -5.93 -7.96 -2.51
N ILE A 23 -7.04 -7.68 -1.82
CA ILE A 23 -8.29 -8.46 -1.96
C ILE A 23 -8.81 -8.51 -3.40
N GLY A 24 -8.48 -7.50 -4.22
CA GLY A 24 -8.85 -7.45 -5.64
C GLY A 24 -8.20 -8.53 -6.51
N ASP A 25 -7.17 -9.21 -6.01
CA ASP A 25 -6.47 -10.30 -6.71
C ASP A 25 -6.90 -11.69 -6.25
N LEU A 26 -7.86 -11.74 -5.31
CA LEU A 26 -8.37 -13.01 -4.80
C LEU A 26 -9.16 -13.75 -5.89
N PRO A 27 -8.86 -15.04 -6.19
CA PRO A 27 -9.63 -15.84 -7.15
C PRO A 27 -11.12 -15.95 -6.79
N LEU A 28 -12.00 -15.93 -7.78
CA LEU A 28 -13.48 -15.96 -7.61
C LEU A 28 -13.97 -17.09 -6.69
N VAL A 29 -13.34 -18.27 -6.76
CA VAL A 29 -13.67 -19.42 -5.88
C VAL A 29 -13.40 -19.10 -4.41
N LEU A 30 -12.34 -18.34 -4.12
CA LEU A 30 -11.99 -17.93 -2.76
C LEU A 30 -12.84 -16.75 -2.30
N GLN A 31 -13.23 -15.87 -3.21
CA GLN A 31 -14.17 -14.77 -2.90
C GLN A 31 -15.52 -15.34 -2.40
N ALA A 32 -16.05 -16.40 -3.02
CA ALA A 32 -17.27 -17.06 -2.57
C ALA A 32 -17.14 -17.67 -1.17
N LYS A 33 -15.98 -18.25 -0.85
CA LYS A 33 -15.70 -18.79 0.50
C LYS A 33 -15.58 -17.68 1.54
N LEU A 34 -14.89 -16.60 1.20
CA LEU A 34 -14.74 -15.45 2.08
C LEU A 34 -16.08 -14.79 2.38
N LEU A 35 -16.93 -14.61 1.37
CA LEU A 35 -18.28 -14.08 1.56
C LEU A 35 -19.05 -14.87 2.63
N ARG A 36 -19.05 -16.20 2.51
CA ARG A 36 -19.72 -17.07 3.51
C ARG A 36 -19.18 -16.85 4.93
N VAL A 37 -17.87 -16.74 5.08
CA VAL A 37 -17.26 -16.50 6.42
C VAL A 37 -17.70 -15.15 6.99
N ILE A 38 -17.76 -14.11 6.15
CA ILE A 38 -18.20 -12.77 6.60
C ILE A 38 -19.69 -12.74 6.96
N GLU A 39 -20.53 -13.45 6.19
CA GLU A 39 -21.98 -13.49 6.39
C GLU A 39 -22.40 -14.38 7.57
N GLU A 40 -21.88 -15.61 7.58
CA GLU A 40 -22.26 -16.64 8.57
C GLU A 40 -21.52 -16.44 9.90
N ARG A 41 -20.49 -15.59 9.95
CA ARG A 41 -19.56 -15.47 11.09
C ARG A 41 -19.07 -16.82 11.59
N SER A 42 -18.87 -17.73 10.64
CA SER A 42 -18.38 -19.07 10.90
C SER A 42 -17.50 -19.56 9.76
N LEU A 43 -16.58 -20.45 10.05
CA LEU A 43 -15.75 -21.09 9.05
C LEU A 43 -15.81 -22.61 9.19
N ARG A 44 -15.52 -23.29 8.09
CA ARG A 44 -15.33 -24.75 8.07
C ARG A 44 -13.87 -25.07 7.79
N ARG A 45 -13.29 -25.88 8.65
CA ARG A 45 -11.93 -26.38 8.42
C ARG A 45 -11.89 -27.30 7.20
N VAL A 46 -10.76 -27.34 6.51
CA VAL A 46 -10.55 -28.24 5.38
C VAL A 46 -10.71 -29.68 5.86
N GLY A 47 -11.63 -30.43 5.22
CA GLY A 47 -11.98 -31.80 5.61
C GLY A 47 -12.86 -31.95 6.86
N GLY A 48 -13.27 -30.84 7.49
CA GLY A 48 -14.17 -30.84 8.64
C GLY A 48 -15.61 -30.54 8.24
N MET A 49 -16.58 -31.19 8.88
CA MET A 49 -18.00 -30.92 8.67
C MET A 49 -18.57 -29.89 9.67
N THR A 50 -17.87 -29.63 10.76
CA THR A 50 -18.35 -28.75 11.84
C THR A 50 -18.01 -27.28 11.51
N ALA A 51 -19.01 -26.39 11.59
CA ALA A 51 -18.80 -24.95 11.54
C ALA A 51 -18.20 -24.47 12.87
N VAL A 52 -17.19 -23.62 12.80
CA VAL A 52 -16.54 -22.98 13.94
C VAL A 52 -16.95 -21.50 13.91
N PRO A 53 -17.66 -20.99 14.92
CA PRO A 53 -17.99 -19.57 14.98
C PRO A 53 -16.72 -18.74 15.08
N VAL A 54 -16.72 -17.52 14.54
CA VAL A 54 -15.61 -16.58 14.62
C VAL A 54 -16.14 -15.16 14.87
N ASP A 55 -15.61 -14.51 15.89
CA ASP A 55 -15.86 -13.10 16.18
C ASP A 55 -14.61 -12.29 15.78
N VAL A 56 -14.59 -11.88 14.51
CA VAL A 56 -13.43 -11.20 13.91
C VAL A 56 -13.92 -9.96 13.15
N ARG A 57 -13.20 -8.85 13.31
CA ARG A 57 -13.36 -7.68 12.47
C ARG A 57 -12.60 -7.89 11.15
N PHE A 58 -13.31 -7.78 10.03
CA PHE A 58 -12.72 -7.88 8.71
C PHE A 58 -12.38 -6.51 8.15
N MET A 59 -11.18 -6.37 7.61
CA MET A 59 -10.71 -5.22 6.83
C MET A 59 -10.15 -5.73 5.51
N ALA A 60 -10.30 -4.95 4.45
CA ALA A 60 -9.73 -5.26 3.14
C ALA A 60 -8.97 -4.06 2.60
N ALA A 61 -7.84 -4.33 1.94
CA ALA A 61 -7.07 -3.33 1.21
C ALA A 61 -6.89 -3.78 -0.24
N THR A 62 -6.87 -2.83 -1.16
CA THR A 62 -6.62 -3.09 -2.58
C THR A 62 -6.14 -1.82 -3.27
N ASN A 63 -5.30 -1.98 -4.28
CA ASN A 63 -4.91 -0.93 -5.22
C ASN A 63 -5.77 -0.94 -6.49
N ARG A 64 -6.67 -1.94 -6.67
CA ARG A 64 -7.54 -2.07 -7.84
C ARG A 64 -8.86 -1.34 -7.62
N ASN A 65 -9.46 -0.86 -8.73
CA ASN A 65 -10.84 -0.39 -8.74
C ASN A 65 -11.79 -1.60 -8.72
N LEU A 66 -12.33 -1.93 -7.54
CA LEU A 66 -13.21 -3.09 -7.40
C LEU A 66 -14.52 -2.95 -8.18
N ARG A 67 -15.04 -1.74 -8.42
CA ARG A 67 -16.25 -1.54 -9.25
C ARG A 67 -15.99 -1.96 -10.70
N GLU A 68 -14.83 -1.59 -11.24
CA GLU A 68 -14.43 -2.03 -12.57
C GLU A 68 -14.18 -3.55 -12.62
N ALA A 69 -13.58 -4.13 -11.57
CA ALA A 69 -13.39 -5.56 -11.47
C ALA A 69 -14.73 -6.32 -11.42
N VAL A 70 -15.75 -5.79 -10.74
CA VAL A 70 -17.13 -6.35 -10.76
C VAL A 70 -17.71 -6.27 -12.17
N ALA A 71 -17.62 -5.13 -12.86
CA ALA A 71 -18.13 -4.98 -14.23
C ALA A 71 -17.47 -5.94 -15.23
N LYS A 72 -16.19 -6.32 -14.99
CA LYS A 72 -15.43 -7.29 -15.78
C LYS A 72 -15.68 -8.76 -15.37
N GLY A 73 -16.44 -8.99 -14.30
CA GLY A 73 -16.65 -10.35 -13.76
C GLY A 73 -15.42 -10.94 -13.03
N GLU A 74 -14.42 -10.13 -12.71
CA GLU A 74 -13.21 -10.54 -11.98
C GLU A 74 -13.39 -10.48 -10.45
N PHE A 75 -14.42 -9.76 -9.99
CA PHE A 75 -14.77 -9.64 -8.59
C PHE A 75 -16.28 -9.82 -8.41
N ARG A 76 -16.69 -10.53 -7.35
CA ARG A 76 -18.12 -10.78 -7.08
C ARG A 76 -18.75 -9.51 -6.52
N GLU A 77 -19.94 -9.20 -7.05
CA GLU A 77 -20.72 -8.03 -6.64
C GLU A 77 -21.20 -8.14 -5.19
N ASP A 78 -21.63 -9.34 -4.77
CA ASP A 78 -22.10 -9.61 -3.42
C ASP A 78 -20.99 -9.39 -2.37
N LEU A 79 -19.78 -9.86 -2.64
CA LEU A 79 -18.63 -9.63 -1.78
C LEU A 79 -18.22 -8.14 -1.75
N TYR A 80 -18.29 -7.46 -2.91
CA TYR A 80 -18.01 -6.03 -2.97
C TYR A 80 -18.92 -5.24 -2.02
N PHE A 81 -20.22 -5.43 -2.07
CA PHE A 81 -21.17 -4.73 -1.18
C PHE A 81 -20.98 -5.10 0.29
N ARG A 82 -20.55 -6.32 0.58
CA ARG A 82 -20.32 -6.75 1.97
C ARG A 82 -19.05 -6.13 2.57
N LEU A 83 -18.02 -5.89 1.76
CA LEU A 83 -16.78 -5.25 2.19
C LEU A 83 -16.87 -3.72 2.18
N ASN A 84 -17.59 -3.14 1.22
CA ASN A 84 -17.63 -1.70 0.96
C ASN A 84 -18.64 -0.96 1.87
N VAL A 85 -18.57 -1.16 3.18
CA VAL A 85 -19.41 -0.45 4.16
C VAL A 85 -18.80 0.90 4.51
N VAL A 86 -17.50 0.93 4.77
CA VAL A 86 -16.73 2.16 5.04
C VAL A 86 -15.47 2.12 4.18
N THR A 87 -15.32 3.11 3.30
CA THR A 87 -14.16 3.21 2.42
C THR A 87 -13.23 4.32 2.90
N LEU A 88 -11.95 3.97 3.07
CA LEU A 88 -10.86 4.91 3.33
C LEU A 88 -9.93 4.93 2.13
N THR A 89 -9.76 6.09 1.51
CA THR A 89 -8.83 6.27 0.41
C THR A 89 -7.53 6.87 0.93
N VAL A 90 -6.43 6.13 0.78
CA VAL A 90 -5.10 6.62 1.11
C VAL A 90 -4.53 7.37 -0.10
N PRO A 91 -4.29 8.69 0.00
CA PRO A 91 -3.75 9.45 -1.13
C PRO A 91 -2.32 9.00 -1.44
N PRO A 92 -1.90 9.01 -2.72
CA PRO A 92 -0.54 8.72 -3.10
C PRO A 92 0.42 9.79 -2.57
N LEU A 93 1.72 9.46 -2.44
CA LEU A 93 2.72 10.35 -1.84
C LEU A 93 2.84 11.69 -2.57
N ARG A 94 2.68 11.70 -3.90
CA ARG A 94 2.66 12.92 -4.73
C ARG A 94 1.52 13.89 -4.40
N ALA A 95 0.45 13.43 -3.73
CA ALA A 95 -0.68 14.26 -3.30
C ALA A 95 -0.54 14.76 -1.86
N ARG A 96 0.56 14.42 -1.16
CA ARG A 96 0.90 14.82 0.20
C ARG A 96 2.39 15.13 0.30
N THR A 97 2.82 16.12 -0.46
CA THR A 97 4.23 16.46 -0.64
C THR A 97 4.91 16.92 0.64
N GLU A 98 4.15 17.47 1.58
CA GLU A 98 4.61 17.85 2.92
C GLU A 98 5.11 16.66 3.75
N ASP A 99 4.62 15.45 3.48
CA ASP A 99 5.04 14.24 4.17
C ASP A 99 6.36 13.66 3.64
N ILE A 100 6.80 14.06 2.44
CA ILE A 100 7.97 13.46 1.77
C ILE A 100 9.22 13.59 2.64
N ILE A 101 9.53 14.80 3.12
CA ILE A 101 10.77 15.03 3.88
C ILE A 101 10.73 14.37 5.26
N PRO A 102 9.67 14.51 6.08
CA PRO A 102 9.58 13.77 7.34
C PRO A 102 9.70 12.24 7.16
N LEU A 103 9.07 11.67 6.14
CA LEU A 103 9.19 10.24 5.83
C LEU A 103 10.60 9.86 5.36
N ALA A 104 11.23 10.68 4.52
CA ALA A 104 12.60 10.45 4.07
C ALA A 104 13.59 10.47 5.23
N GLU A 105 13.49 11.44 6.15
CA GLU A 105 14.31 11.55 7.35
C GLU A 105 14.10 10.35 8.27
N HIS A 106 12.87 9.89 8.45
CA HIS A 106 12.56 8.67 9.21
C HIS A 106 13.21 7.43 8.57
N CYS A 107 13.05 7.24 7.26
CA CYS A 107 13.68 6.14 6.52
C CYS A 107 15.21 6.19 6.61
N LEU A 108 15.80 7.40 6.49
CA LEU A 108 17.24 7.62 6.60
C LEU A 108 17.76 7.14 7.95
N LEU A 109 17.19 7.63 9.04
CA LEU A 109 17.63 7.28 10.39
C LEU A 109 17.54 5.78 10.65
N ARG A 110 16.44 5.14 10.22
CA ARG A 110 16.25 3.70 10.32
C ARG A 110 17.30 2.92 9.53
N SER A 111 17.53 3.30 8.26
CA SER A 111 18.52 2.65 7.39
C SER A 111 19.95 2.88 7.87
N ALA A 112 20.29 4.11 8.29
CA ALA A 112 21.61 4.44 8.83
C ALA A 112 21.93 3.61 10.08
N LEU A 113 20.95 3.42 10.96
CA LEU A 113 21.11 2.59 12.17
C LEU A 113 21.32 1.11 11.81
N ALA A 114 20.47 0.56 10.95
CA ALA A 114 20.53 -0.84 10.51
C ALA A 114 21.86 -1.17 9.80
N LEU A 115 22.33 -0.26 8.95
CA LEU A 115 23.56 -0.42 8.15
C LEU A 115 24.82 0.10 8.85
N LYS A 116 24.70 0.63 10.07
CA LYS A 116 25.80 1.23 10.85
C LYS A 116 26.55 2.31 10.07
N ARG A 117 25.80 3.17 9.35
CA ARG A 117 26.36 4.28 8.55
C ARG A 117 26.36 5.58 9.36
N PRO A 118 27.32 6.51 9.11
CA PRO A 118 27.43 7.76 9.85
C PRO A 118 26.42 8.83 9.43
N VAL A 119 25.61 8.56 8.42
CA VAL A 119 24.65 9.52 7.84
C VAL A 119 23.57 9.90 8.85
N ARG A 120 23.31 11.23 8.99
CA ARG A 120 22.37 11.77 9.99
C ARG A 120 21.31 12.70 9.41
N GLY A 121 21.42 13.14 8.14
CA GLY A 121 20.48 14.09 7.56
C GLY A 121 20.48 14.12 6.04
N LEU A 122 19.63 14.98 5.51
CA LEU A 122 19.49 15.29 4.10
C LEU A 122 20.01 16.71 3.85
N SER A 123 20.81 16.92 2.81
CA SER A 123 21.16 18.27 2.33
C SER A 123 19.94 18.94 1.68
N ASP A 124 19.99 20.27 1.51
CA ASP A 124 18.90 21.00 0.85
C ASP A 124 18.73 20.55 -0.61
N SER A 125 19.81 20.22 -1.32
CA SER A 125 19.74 19.69 -2.68
C SER A 125 19.01 18.33 -2.73
N ALA A 126 19.24 17.44 -1.76
CA ALA A 126 18.53 16.18 -1.64
C ALA A 126 17.04 16.39 -1.32
N LYS A 127 16.72 17.35 -0.43
CA LYS A 127 15.32 17.67 -0.09
C LYS A 127 14.57 18.20 -1.31
N HIS A 128 15.12 19.12 -2.07
CA HIS A 128 14.52 19.66 -3.28
C HIS A 128 14.29 18.56 -4.33
N LEU A 129 15.28 17.67 -4.53
CA LEU A 129 15.18 16.55 -5.45
C LEU A 129 14.00 15.63 -5.09
N LEU A 130 13.92 15.24 -3.80
CA LEU A 130 12.86 14.35 -3.32
C LEU A 130 11.47 14.99 -3.42
N GLN A 131 11.33 16.29 -3.11
CA GLN A 131 10.04 16.99 -3.23
C GLN A 131 9.56 17.13 -4.67
N ALA A 132 10.48 17.21 -5.63
CA ALA A 132 10.15 17.32 -7.05
C ALA A 132 9.83 15.97 -7.71
N TYR A 133 10.13 14.85 -7.07
CA TYR A 133 9.91 13.52 -7.63
C TYR A 133 8.49 13.00 -7.38
N HIS A 134 7.91 12.26 -8.35
CA HIS A 134 6.50 11.85 -8.33
C HIS A 134 6.21 10.58 -7.53
N PHE A 135 7.21 9.79 -7.16
CA PHE A 135 7.09 8.55 -6.40
C PHE A 135 5.99 7.60 -6.92
N PRO A 136 6.10 7.02 -8.12
CA PRO A 136 5.12 6.04 -8.60
C PRO A 136 4.96 4.84 -7.65
N GLY A 137 6.03 4.40 -7.00
CA GLY A 137 6.04 3.36 -5.96
C GLY A 137 5.75 3.87 -4.54
N ASN A 138 5.35 5.14 -4.38
CA ASN A 138 4.98 5.77 -3.12
C ASN A 138 6.06 5.60 -2.02
N ILE A 139 5.65 5.30 -0.79
CA ILE A 139 6.56 5.18 0.36
C ILE A 139 7.54 4.01 0.21
N ARG A 140 7.14 2.92 -0.48
CA ARG A 140 8.07 1.79 -0.72
C ARG A 140 9.24 2.23 -1.58
N GLU A 141 8.99 3.00 -2.62
CA GLU A 141 10.03 3.55 -3.48
C GLU A 141 10.89 4.57 -2.74
N LEU A 142 10.29 5.51 -2.00
CA LEU A 142 11.02 6.45 -1.17
C LEU A 142 11.96 5.72 -0.19
N SER A 143 11.47 4.70 0.51
CA SER A 143 12.29 3.91 1.45
C SER A 143 13.47 3.24 0.75
N ASN A 144 13.24 2.63 -0.42
CA ASN A 144 14.29 1.96 -1.20
C ASN A 144 15.34 2.97 -1.74
N LEU A 145 14.90 4.13 -2.20
CA LEU A 145 15.79 5.19 -2.66
C LEU A 145 16.71 5.70 -1.54
N ILE A 146 16.13 5.95 -0.36
CA ILE A 146 16.89 6.39 0.83
C ILE A 146 17.86 5.29 1.27
N GLU A 147 17.41 4.04 1.39
CA GLU A 147 18.27 2.93 1.80
C GLU A 147 19.46 2.76 0.84
N ARG A 148 19.20 2.80 -0.46
CA ARG A 148 20.25 2.74 -1.49
C ARG A 148 21.23 3.90 -1.35
N ALA A 149 20.74 5.13 -1.17
CA ALA A 149 21.60 6.30 -0.97
C ALA A 149 22.47 6.16 0.28
N VAL A 150 21.93 5.65 1.39
CA VAL A 150 22.67 5.40 2.64
C VAL A 150 23.77 4.37 2.45
N ILE A 151 23.56 3.30 1.65
CA ILE A 151 24.57 2.26 1.38
C ILE A 151 25.83 2.88 0.73
N PHE A 152 25.65 3.79 -0.22
CA PHE A 152 26.75 4.38 -0.97
C PHE A 152 27.31 5.68 -0.34
N CYS A 153 26.64 6.25 0.66
CA CYS A 153 27.07 7.47 1.31
C CYS A 153 28.10 7.19 2.42
N ASN A 154 29.26 7.86 2.34
CA ASN A 154 30.30 7.84 3.40
C ASN A 154 30.35 9.17 4.17
N ALA A 155 29.49 10.14 3.82
CA ALA A 155 29.40 11.45 4.47
C ALA A 155 28.38 11.44 5.61
N SER A 156 28.29 12.55 6.35
CA SER A 156 27.33 12.74 7.44
C SER A 156 25.90 13.09 6.94
N SER A 157 25.74 13.48 5.67
CA SER A 157 24.46 13.82 5.05
C SER A 157 24.34 13.25 3.64
N LEU A 158 23.11 12.89 3.25
CA LEU A 158 22.78 12.54 1.87
C LEU A 158 22.66 13.81 1.04
N ASP A 159 23.28 13.81 -0.12
CA ASP A 159 23.20 14.86 -1.14
C ASP A 159 22.44 14.33 -2.38
N ALA A 160 21.99 15.23 -3.27
CA ALA A 160 21.33 14.86 -4.54
C ALA A 160 22.15 13.87 -5.39
N ALA A 161 23.48 13.96 -5.36
CA ALA A 161 24.38 13.06 -6.09
C ALA A 161 24.34 11.61 -5.60
N HIS A 162 23.78 11.32 -4.42
CA HIS A 162 23.63 9.95 -3.92
C HIS A 162 22.37 9.24 -4.45
N PHE A 163 21.50 9.97 -5.16
CA PHE A 163 20.29 9.43 -5.76
C PHE A 163 20.51 9.08 -7.24
N PRO A 164 19.75 8.11 -7.78
CA PRO A 164 19.85 7.75 -9.20
C PRO A 164 19.50 8.92 -10.14
N ALA A 165 20.14 8.94 -11.30
CA ALA A 165 19.97 10.02 -12.28
C ALA A 165 18.54 10.12 -12.85
N ASP A 166 17.80 9.02 -12.92
CA ASP A 166 16.41 8.98 -13.34
C ASP A 166 15.48 9.73 -12.37
N VAL A 167 15.78 9.73 -11.08
CA VAL A 167 15.10 10.56 -10.09
C VAL A 167 15.37 12.04 -10.35
N ALA A 168 16.60 12.40 -10.70
CA ALA A 168 16.97 13.78 -11.01
C ALA A 168 16.32 14.29 -12.31
N VAL A 169 16.20 13.45 -13.33
CA VAL A 169 15.58 13.80 -14.62
C VAL A 169 14.05 13.92 -14.49
N SER A 170 13.41 13.03 -13.73
CA SER A 170 11.95 13.06 -13.52
C SER A 170 11.48 14.21 -12.62
N ALA A 171 12.39 14.84 -11.88
CA ALA A 171 12.14 16.04 -11.08
C ALA A 171 12.11 17.34 -11.91
N ALA A 172 12.43 17.29 -13.23
CA ALA A 172 12.30 18.45 -14.11
C ALA A 172 10.80 18.83 -14.26
N PRO A 173 10.44 20.12 -14.21
CA PRO A 173 9.05 20.56 -14.33
C PRO A 173 8.46 20.13 -15.67
N VAL A 174 7.46 19.26 -15.65
CA VAL A 174 6.65 18.97 -16.82
C VAL A 174 5.86 20.25 -17.14
N PRO A 175 5.90 20.78 -18.38
CA PRO A 175 5.06 21.91 -18.75
C PRO A 175 3.60 21.54 -18.47
N HIS A 176 2.93 22.34 -17.63
CA HIS A 176 1.50 22.19 -17.40
C HIS A 176 0.78 22.48 -18.74
N GLU A 177 0.34 21.43 -19.43
CA GLU A 177 -0.74 21.61 -20.41
C GLU A 177 -1.99 22.04 -19.62
N THR A 178 -2.25 23.32 -19.69
CA THR A 178 -3.50 23.93 -19.21
C THR A 178 -4.62 23.38 -20.09
N SER A 179 -5.21 22.26 -19.68
CA SER A 179 -6.49 21.81 -20.22
C SER A 179 -7.53 22.87 -19.82
N ALA A 180 -7.79 23.80 -20.74
CA ALA A 180 -8.84 24.76 -20.61
C ALA A 180 -10.19 23.99 -20.61
N TYR A 181 -10.79 23.91 -19.43
CA TYR A 181 -12.18 23.50 -19.26
C TYR A 181 -13.06 24.58 -19.95
N VAL A 182 -13.64 24.25 -21.10
CA VAL A 182 -14.65 25.03 -21.76
C VAL A 182 -16.00 24.57 -21.21
N PRO A 183 -16.75 25.41 -20.46
CA PRO A 183 -18.11 25.06 -20.07
C PRO A 183 -19.03 25.06 -21.31
N ALA A 184 -19.73 23.95 -21.52
CA ALA A 184 -20.75 23.84 -22.54
C ALA A 184 -21.87 24.82 -22.24
N SER A 185 -22.07 25.81 -23.13
CA SER A 185 -23.20 26.73 -23.13
C SER A 185 -24.47 25.97 -23.52
N THR A 186 -25.43 25.94 -22.61
CA THR A 186 -26.82 25.55 -22.81
C THR A 186 -27.48 26.53 -23.76
N SER A 187 -28.08 26.03 -24.84
CA SER A 187 -29.17 26.64 -25.60
C SER A 187 -30.29 25.64 -25.72
#